data_482d322bd059ae82921f8e1fb6fb0dd2
#
_entry.id   482d322bd059ae82921f8e1fb6fb0dd2
#
_cell.length_a   1.000
_cell.length_b   1.000
_cell.length_c   1.000
_cell.angle_alpha   90.00
_cell.angle_beta   90.00
_cell.angle_gamma   90.00
#
_symmetry.space_group_name_H-M   'P 1'
#
loop_
_entity.id
_entity.type
_entity.pdbx_description
1 polymer ?
#
loop_
_entity_poly.entity_id
_entity_poly.type
_entity_poly.pdbx_seq_one_letter_code
_entity_poly.pdbx_strand_id
1 'polypeptide(L)'
;MPSRCGGPTRAGRVKFFREVSKLKKNYVLDTNVFLHDPRAFMQFQDNNVIIPIYVLEEVDRFKKELSERGRNARAISRFLDSFRSKGAKLASGVKLPDGGTLRVAMALKPIPQVFRDRRMQDNYILAVALEVAAEAPQVPTVFVTKDVNLR
;
A
#
# COMPACT_ATOMS: atom_id res chain seq x y z
N MET A 1 -38.76 -38.07 -11.81
CA MET A 1 -37.78 -37.45 -12.69
C MET A 1 -36.83 -36.61 -11.83
N PRO A 2 -35.61 -36.99 -11.62
CA PRO A 2 -34.68 -36.18 -10.87
C PRO A 2 -34.19 -34.99 -11.76
N SER A 3 -34.40 -33.78 -11.30
CA SER A 3 -33.90 -32.56 -11.91
C SER A 3 -32.37 -32.57 -11.83
N ARG A 4 -31.71 -32.47 -12.98
CA ARG A 4 -30.26 -32.30 -13.08
C ARG A 4 -29.91 -30.89 -12.60
N CYS A 5 -29.31 -30.77 -11.42
CA CYS A 5 -28.58 -29.60 -11.01
C CYS A 5 -27.36 -29.44 -11.91
N GLY A 6 -27.44 -28.53 -12.90
CA GLY A 6 -26.28 -28.15 -13.70
C GLY A 6 -25.29 -27.36 -12.85
N GLY A 7 -24.20 -27.98 -12.47
CA GLY A 7 -23.07 -27.26 -11.86
C GLY A 7 -22.43 -26.27 -12.84
N PRO A 8 -21.73 -25.23 -12.37
CA PRO A 8 -21.13 -24.23 -13.23
C PRO A 8 -20.15 -24.87 -14.22
N THR A 9 -20.32 -24.58 -15.50
CA THR A 9 -19.47 -25.09 -16.57
C THR A 9 -18.01 -24.64 -16.37
N ARG A 10 -17.07 -25.47 -16.85
CA ARG A 10 -15.62 -25.19 -16.79
C ARG A 10 -15.26 -23.78 -17.31
N ALA A 11 -15.98 -23.31 -18.33
CA ALA A 11 -15.86 -21.97 -18.89
C ALA A 11 -16.30 -20.85 -17.91
N GLY A 12 -17.33 -21.08 -17.12
CA GLY A 12 -17.79 -20.13 -16.08
C GLY A 12 -16.79 -20.00 -14.92
N ARG A 13 -16.14 -21.10 -14.52
CA ARG A 13 -15.08 -21.07 -13.52
C ARG A 13 -13.85 -20.28 -13.99
N VAL A 14 -13.43 -20.47 -15.22
CA VAL A 14 -12.26 -19.74 -15.80
C VAL A 14 -12.55 -18.23 -15.91
N LYS A 15 -13.78 -17.84 -16.29
CA LYS A 15 -14.20 -16.44 -16.31
C LYS A 15 -14.20 -15.83 -14.90
N PHE A 16 -14.74 -16.51 -13.92
CA PHE A 16 -14.79 -16.07 -12.53
C PHE A 16 -13.37 -15.87 -11.95
N PHE A 17 -12.45 -16.81 -12.17
CA PHE A 17 -11.05 -16.67 -11.76
C PHE A 17 -10.33 -15.52 -12.47
N ARG A 18 -10.64 -15.23 -13.75
CA ARG A 18 -10.11 -14.08 -14.49
C ARG A 18 -10.66 -12.75 -13.98
N GLU A 19 -11.90 -12.68 -13.56
CA GLU A 19 -12.51 -11.47 -12.99
C GLU A 19 -11.97 -11.18 -11.59
N VAL A 20 -11.79 -12.20 -10.75
CA VAL A 20 -11.19 -12.05 -9.41
C VAL A 20 -9.74 -11.57 -9.50
N SER A 21 -8.99 -11.95 -10.54
CA SER A 21 -7.63 -11.43 -10.77
C SER A 21 -7.57 -9.97 -11.27
N LYS A 22 -8.72 -9.40 -11.69
CA LYS A 22 -8.86 -7.99 -12.10
C LYS A 22 -9.34 -7.05 -10.98
N LEU A 23 -9.68 -7.57 -9.80
CA LEU A 23 -10.06 -6.73 -8.67
C LEU A 23 -8.83 -5.93 -8.21
N LYS A 24 -8.94 -4.61 -8.28
CA LYS A 24 -7.95 -3.71 -7.70
C LYS A 24 -7.75 -4.04 -6.22
N LYS A 25 -6.50 -4.01 -5.79
CA LYS A 25 -6.11 -4.24 -4.40
C LYS A 25 -5.52 -2.96 -3.83
N ASN A 26 -5.59 -2.82 -2.52
CA ASN A 26 -4.90 -1.79 -1.77
C ASN A 26 -3.57 -2.37 -1.27
N TYR A 27 -2.45 -1.76 -1.64
CA TYR A 27 -1.14 -2.12 -1.13
C TYR A 27 -0.64 -1.02 -0.19
N VAL A 28 -0.53 -1.32 1.08
CA VAL A 28 0.03 -0.42 2.09
C VAL A 28 1.49 -0.77 2.28
N LEU A 29 2.38 0.16 1.97
CA LEU A 29 3.82 -0.07 1.93
C LEU A 29 4.51 0.45 3.20
N ASP A 30 5.37 -0.39 3.75
CA ASP A 30 6.22 -0.08 4.89
C ASP A 30 7.49 0.68 4.47
N THR A 31 8.13 1.35 5.41
CA THR A 31 9.37 2.12 5.23
C THR A 31 10.49 1.30 4.60
N ASN A 32 10.70 0.07 5.08
CA ASN A 32 11.77 -0.80 4.60
C ASN A 32 11.63 -1.17 3.11
N VAL A 33 10.43 -1.13 2.57
CA VAL A 33 10.19 -1.34 1.13
C VAL A 33 10.87 -0.23 0.33
N PHE A 34 10.68 1.04 0.72
CA PHE A 34 11.26 2.20 0.02
C PHE A 34 12.75 2.36 0.25
N LEU A 35 13.24 2.02 1.44
CA LEU A 35 14.68 2.06 1.75
C LEU A 35 15.46 1.01 0.98
N HIS A 36 14.79 -0.04 0.50
CA HIS A 36 15.38 -1.05 -0.37
C HIS A 36 15.23 -0.70 -1.86
N ASP A 37 14.02 -0.27 -2.28
CA ASP A 37 13.73 0.14 -3.66
C ASP A 37 12.79 1.36 -3.65
N PRO A 38 13.29 2.56 -3.97
CA PRO A 38 12.49 3.78 -3.96
C PRO A 38 11.42 3.80 -5.05
N ARG A 39 11.46 2.88 -6.03
CA ARG A 39 10.48 2.72 -7.10
C ARG A 39 9.52 1.55 -6.87
N ALA A 40 9.56 0.90 -5.72
CA ALA A 40 8.73 -0.26 -5.42
C ALA A 40 7.23 -0.02 -5.68
N PHE A 41 6.72 1.20 -5.43
CA PHE A 41 5.33 1.56 -5.67
C PHE A 41 4.90 1.44 -7.15
N MET A 42 5.83 1.51 -8.11
CA MET A 42 5.55 1.35 -9.54
C MET A 42 5.36 -0.13 -9.94
N GLN A 43 5.70 -1.07 -9.07
CA GLN A 43 5.61 -2.51 -9.37
C GLN A 43 4.21 -3.10 -9.11
N PHE A 44 3.30 -2.31 -8.54
CA PHE A 44 1.95 -2.76 -8.22
C PHE A 44 0.93 -2.54 -9.35
N GLN A 45 1.40 -2.17 -10.52
CA GLN A 45 0.60 -1.97 -11.75
C GLN A 45 -0.66 -1.12 -11.51
N ASP A 46 -1.83 -1.57 -11.97
CA ASP A 46 -3.11 -0.89 -11.91
C ASP A 46 -3.82 -0.95 -10.54
N ASN A 47 -3.08 -1.25 -9.47
CA ASN A 47 -3.61 -1.31 -8.11
C ASN A 47 -3.48 0.04 -7.38
N ASN A 48 -4.06 0.11 -6.18
CA ASN A 48 -3.96 1.26 -5.31
C ASN A 48 -2.76 1.10 -4.38
N VAL A 49 -1.83 2.04 -4.41
CA VAL A 49 -0.69 2.10 -3.50
C VAL A 49 -0.94 3.16 -2.44
N ILE A 50 -0.83 2.77 -1.19
CA ILE A 50 -1.01 3.64 -0.03
C ILE A 50 0.30 3.73 0.74
N ILE A 51 0.76 4.97 0.95
CA ILE A 51 1.93 5.26 1.77
C ILE A 51 1.43 5.91 3.08
N PRO A 52 1.57 5.23 4.22
CA PRO A 52 1.33 5.88 5.50
C PRO A 52 2.21 7.11 5.68
N ILE A 53 1.67 8.21 6.22
CA ILE A 53 2.45 9.43 6.47
C ILE A 53 3.67 9.16 7.36
N TYR A 54 3.53 8.24 8.30
CA TYR A 54 4.58 7.81 9.23
C TYR A 54 5.79 7.18 8.52
N VAL A 55 5.54 6.52 7.37
CA VAL A 55 6.61 6.00 6.50
C VAL A 55 7.43 7.15 5.92
N LEU A 56 6.79 8.25 5.51
CA LEU A 56 7.50 9.43 4.99
C LEU A 56 8.32 10.12 6.07
N GLU A 57 7.79 10.24 7.29
CA GLU A 57 8.51 10.79 8.44
C GLU A 57 9.75 9.95 8.78
N GLU A 58 9.64 8.63 8.70
CA GLU A 58 10.75 7.73 8.94
C GLU A 58 11.79 7.79 7.81
N VAL A 59 11.35 7.78 6.55
CA VAL A 59 12.23 7.96 5.37
C VAL A 59 13.01 9.27 5.49
N ASP A 60 12.41 10.36 5.96
CA ASP A 60 13.08 11.65 6.13
C ASP A 60 14.28 11.59 7.09
N ARG A 61 14.23 10.73 8.10
CA ARG A 61 15.36 10.51 9.03
C ARG A 61 16.57 9.91 8.33
N PHE A 62 16.35 9.01 7.35
CA PHE A 62 17.42 8.36 6.60
C PHE A 62 18.08 9.25 5.54
N LYS A 63 17.46 10.36 5.13
CA LYS A 63 18.01 11.25 4.09
C LYS A 63 19.42 11.78 4.37
N LYS A 64 19.78 11.88 5.65
CA LYS A 64 21.09 12.38 6.10
C LYS A 64 22.19 11.33 6.00
N GLU A 65 21.83 10.07 5.86
CA GLU A 65 22.82 8.99 5.77
C GLU A 65 23.51 8.98 4.39
N LEU A 66 24.82 8.70 4.41
CA LEU A 66 25.62 8.51 3.19
C LEU A 66 25.54 7.06 2.66
N SER A 67 24.62 6.26 3.19
CA SER A 67 24.37 4.87 2.82
C SER A 67 23.47 4.75 1.57
N GLU A 68 23.30 3.52 1.08
CA GLU A 68 22.30 3.20 0.06
C GLU A 68 20.88 3.55 0.52
N ARG A 69 20.55 3.27 1.78
CA ARG A 69 19.27 3.64 2.39
C ARG A 69 19.03 5.15 2.31
N GLY A 70 20.05 5.96 2.60
CA GLY A 70 19.96 7.43 2.47
C GLY A 70 19.77 7.88 1.03
N ARG A 71 20.42 7.22 0.05
CA ARG A 71 20.21 7.50 -1.38
C ARG A 71 18.76 7.19 -1.77
N ASN A 72 18.25 6.04 -1.35
CA ASN A 72 16.88 5.62 -1.64
C ASN A 72 15.85 6.54 -0.97
N ALA A 73 16.09 6.96 0.28
CA ALA A 73 15.26 7.93 0.98
C ALA A 73 15.17 9.28 0.23
N ARG A 74 16.28 9.79 -0.29
CA ARG A 74 16.28 11.01 -1.11
C ARG A 74 15.59 10.81 -2.45
N ALA A 75 15.71 9.62 -3.05
CA ALA A 75 15.08 9.32 -4.34
C ALA A 75 13.55 9.29 -4.23
N ILE A 76 12.98 8.60 -3.23
CA ILE A 76 11.53 8.57 -3.05
C ILE A 76 10.97 9.95 -2.70
N SER A 77 11.69 10.74 -1.90
CA SER A 77 11.24 12.10 -1.57
C SER A 77 11.16 12.98 -2.80
N ARG A 78 12.21 13.01 -3.65
CA ARG A 78 12.20 13.75 -4.92
C ARG A 78 11.07 13.31 -5.84
N PHE A 79 10.78 12.00 -5.85
CA PHE A 79 9.68 11.48 -6.66
C PHE A 79 8.33 12.02 -6.16
N LEU A 80 8.06 11.97 -4.87
CA LEU A 80 6.82 12.50 -4.29
C LEU A 80 6.70 14.01 -4.49
N ASP A 81 7.81 14.75 -4.37
CA ASP A 81 7.85 16.19 -4.62
C ASP A 81 7.55 16.53 -6.09
N SER A 82 7.90 15.64 -7.03
CA SER A 82 7.56 15.83 -8.44
C SER A 82 6.05 15.79 -8.70
N PHE A 83 5.27 15.06 -7.92
CA PHE A 83 3.81 15.11 -7.99
C PHE A 83 3.26 16.40 -7.38
N ARG A 84 3.81 16.85 -6.24
CA ARG A 84 3.39 18.08 -5.58
C ARG A 84 3.64 19.31 -6.47
N SER A 85 4.80 19.35 -7.13
CA SER A 85 5.15 20.45 -8.04
C SER A 85 4.22 20.54 -9.26
N LYS A 86 3.58 19.44 -9.66
CA LYS A 86 2.54 19.38 -10.70
C LYS A 86 1.14 19.67 -10.16
N GLY A 87 1.01 20.14 -8.91
CA GLY A 87 -0.27 20.46 -8.28
C GLY A 87 -1.08 19.24 -7.80
N ALA A 88 -0.48 18.05 -7.78
CA ALA A 88 -1.17 16.86 -7.34
C ALA A 88 -1.30 16.81 -5.80
N LYS A 89 -2.50 16.48 -5.33
CA LYS A 89 -2.79 16.30 -3.90
C LYS A 89 -2.63 14.82 -3.54
N LEU A 90 -1.49 14.45 -2.95
CA LEU A 90 -1.18 13.06 -2.58
C LEU A 90 -2.19 12.46 -1.61
N ALA A 91 -2.81 13.27 -0.75
CA ALA A 91 -3.86 12.79 0.16
C ALA A 91 -5.13 12.33 -0.57
N SER A 92 -5.48 12.97 -1.68
CA SER A 92 -6.64 12.60 -2.51
C SER A 92 -6.34 11.46 -3.48
N GLY A 93 -5.07 11.12 -3.66
CA GLY A 93 -4.61 10.13 -4.62
C GLY A 93 -4.25 10.73 -5.97
N VAL A 94 -3.18 10.22 -6.57
CA VAL A 94 -2.69 10.58 -7.89
C VAL A 94 -2.64 9.34 -8.77
N LYS A 95 -2.93 9.51 -10.06
CA LYS A 95 -2.81 8.43 -11.04
C LYS A 95 -1.34 8.20 -11.38
N LEU A 96 -0.96 6.93 -11.42
CA LEU A 96 0.35 6.50 -11.90
C LEU A 96 0.30 6.19 -13.40
N PRO A 97 1.44 6.26 -14.11
CA PRO A 97 1.50 5.99 -15.55
C PRO A 97 1.02 4.59 -15.96
N ASP A 98 1.14 3.63 -15.06
CA ASP A 98 0.74 2.22 -15.24
C ASP A 98 -0.76 1.95 -14.98
N GLY A 99 -1.56 3.00 -14.71
CA GLY A 99 -2.99 2.90 -14.44
C GLY A 99 -3.35 2.73 -12.97
N GLY A 100 -2.38 2.56 -12.11
CA GLY A 100 -2.56 2.52 -10.65
C GLY A 100 -2.78 3.89 -10.04
N THR A 101 -2.99 3.92 -8.73
CA THR A 101 -3.09 5.14 -7.94
C THR A 101 -2.11 5.13 -6.79
N LEU A 102 -1.64 6.31 -6.40
CA LEU A 102 -0.79 6.51 -5.23
C LEU A 102 -1.43 7.55 -4.32
N ARG A 103 -1.62 7.21 -3.05
CA ARG A 103 -2.05 8.18 -2.03
C ARG A 103 -1.23 8.08 -0.76
N VAL A 104 -1.12 9.20 -0.06
CA VAL A 104 -0.59 9.26 1.30
C VAL A 104 -1.76 9.26 2.28
N ALA A 105 -1.74 8.38 3.27
CA ALA A 105 -2.79 8.24 4.27
C ALA A 105 -2.22 8.35 5.68
N MET A 106 -3.06 8.79 6.62
CA MET A 106 -2.76 8.84 8.05
C MET A 106 -3.83 8.09 8.83
N ALA A 107 -3.48 7.54 9.98
CA ALA A 107 -4.46 6.95 10.89
C ALA A 107 -5.27 8.07 11.56
N LEU A 108 -6.58 8.00 11.45
CA LEU A 108 -7.51 8.97 12.05
C LEU A 108 -8.09 8.47 13.37
N LYS A 109 -8.08 7.15 13.58
CA LYS A 109 -8.61 6.52 14.78
C LYS A 109 -7.50 6.32 15.83
N PRO A 110 -7.84 6.36 17.13
CA PRO A 110 -6.90 6.00 18.17
C PRO A 110 -6.38 4.58 17.97
N ILE A 111 -5.06 4.40 18.17
CA ILE A 111 -4.46 3.07 18.12
C ILE A 111 -5.00 2.23 19.28
N PRO A 112 -5.50 1.00 19.02
CA PRO A 112 -5.91 0.09 20.08
C PRO A 112 -4.79 -0.09 21.12
N GLN A 113 -5.15 -0.16 22.40
CA GLN A 113 -4.18 -0.26 23.51
C GLN A 113 -3.21 -1.44 23.37
N VAL A 114 -3.66 -2.54 22.74
CA VAL A 114 -2.86 -3.74 22.48
C VAL A 114 -1.59 -3.44 21.69
N PHE A 115 -1.59 -2.36 20.88
CA PHE A 115 -0.45 -1.97 20.05
C PHE A 115 0.43 -0.88 20.67
N ARG A 116 0.11 -0.39 21.88
CA ARG A 116 0.84 0.75 22.49
C ARG A 116 2.21 0.41 23.05
N ASP A 117 2.48 -0.87 23.31
CA ASP A 117 3.67 -1.29 24.08
C ASP A 117 4.92 -1.64 23.27
N ARG A 118 4.84 -1.64 21.92
CA ARG A 118 6.00 -1.98 21.08
C ARG A 118 6.06 -1.06 19.86
N ARG A 119 7.22 -0.44 19.62
CA ARG A 119 7.58 0.35 18.42
C ARG A 119 6.42 1.20 17.89
N MET A 120 6.18 2.35 18.52
CA MET A 120 5.02 3.21 18.25
C MET A 120 4.81 3.48 16.76
N GLN A 121 5.88 3.64 15.97
CA GLN A 121 5.80 3.99 14.55
C GLN A 121 5.25 2.85 13.69
N ASP A 122 5.72 1.61 13.92
CA ASP A 122 5.22 0.42 13.22
C ASP A 122 3.71 0.22 13.47
N ASN A 123 3.27 0.53 14.70
CA ASN A 123 1.86 0.44 15.08
C ASN A 123 0.99 1.47 14.33
N TYR A 124 1.50 2.68 14.10
CA TYR A 124 0.78 3.69 13.30
C TYR A 124 0.68 3.27 11.83
N ILE A 125 1.73 2.68 11.28
CA ILE A 125 1.71 2.15 9.91
C ILE A 125 0.67 1.04 9.76
N LEU A 126 0.63 0.10 10.72
CA LEU A 126 -0.37 -0.96 10.75
C LEU A 126 -1.80 -0.43 10.96
N ALA A 127 -1.97 0.61 11.80
CA ALA A 127 -3.26 1.26 11.99
C ALA A 127 -3.80 1.84 10.69
N VAL A 128 -2.95 2.47 9.87
CA VAL A 128 -3.35 2.94 8.53
C VAL A 128 -3.81 1.77 7.66
N ALA A 129 -3.11 0.64 7.67
CA ALA A 129 -3.50 -0.52 6.88
C ALA A 129 -4.87 -1.07 7.30
N LEU A 130 -5.15 -1.12 8.61
CA LEU A 130 -6.44 -1.54 9.15
C LEU A 130 -7.57 -0.57 8.79
N GLU A 131 -7.32 0.74 8.86
CA GLU A 131 -8.30 1.76 8.46
C GLU A 131 -8.61 1.69 6.97
N VAL A 132 -7.59 1.55 6.12
CA VAL A 132 -7.76 1.36 4.66
C VAL A 132 -8.59 0.11 4.35
N ALA A 133 -8.37 -0.98 5.07
CA ALA A 133 -9.16 -2.20 4.93
C ALA A 133 -10.62 -1.99 5.36
N ALA A 134 -10.85 -1.20 6.41
CA ALA A 134 -12.19 -0.89 6.91
C ALA A 134 -12.94 0.11 6.01
N GLU A 135 -12.25 1.04 5.33
CA GLU A 135 -12.86 1.99 4.38
C GLU A 135 -13.50 1.28 3.18
N ALA A 136 -12.90 0.20 2.72
CA ALA A 136 -13.35 -0.54 1.54
C ALA A 136 -13.23 -2.06 1.77
N PRO A 137 -14.13 -2.67 2.57
CA PRO A 137 -14.04 -4.09 2.92
C PRO A 137 -14.09 -5.05 1.72
N GLN A 138 -14.69 -4.60 0.61
CA GLN A 138 -14.76 -5.37 -0.64
C GLN A 138 -13.46 -5.33 -1.46
N VAL A 139 -12.52 -4.45 -1.12
CA VAL A 139 -11.22 -4.32 -1.78
C VAL A 139 -10.16 -4.97 -0.90
N PRO A 140 -9.49 -6.04 -1.36
CA PRO A 140 -8.43 -6.67 -0.58
C PRO A 140 -7.32 -5.68 -0.23
N THR A 141 -6.95 -5.59 1.04
CA THR A 141 -5.84 -4.76 1.51
C THR A 141 -4.67 -5.65 1.90
N VAL A 142 -3.52 -5.38 1.32
CA VAL A 142 -2.27 -6.12 1.51
C VAL A 142 -1.24 -5.20 2.15
N PHE A 143 -0.73 -5.57 3.31
CA PHE A 143 0.39 -4.89 3.93
C PHE A 143 1.70 -5.48 3.41
N VAL A 144 2.56 -4.63 2.86
CA VAL A 144 3.84 -5.03 2.27
C VAL A 144 4.98 -4.53 3.14
N THR A 145 5.72 -5.46 3.70
CA THR A 145 6.89 -5.17 4.53
C THR A 145 8.04 -6.10 4.19
N LYS A 146 9.26 -5.62 4.41
CA LYS A 146 10.48 -6.45 4.43
C LYS A 146 10.93 -6.81 5.85
N ASP A 147 10.27 -6.29 6.88
CA ASP A 147 10.56 -6.67 8.27
C ASP A 147 9.89 -8.00 8.59
N VAL A 148 10.71 -9.00 8.94
CA VAL A 148 10.24 -10.36 9.30
C VAL A 148 9.39 -10.34 10.57
N ASN A 149 9.60 -9.35 11.46
CA ASN A 149 8.86 -9.23 12.72
C ASN A 149 7.45 -8.64 12.55
N LEU A 150 7.15 -8.07 11.38
CA LEU A 150 5.84 -7.50 11.05
C LEU A 150 4.98 -8.41 10.16
N ARG A 151 5.43 -9.61 9.86
CA ARG A 151 4.70 -10.58 9.03
C ARG A 151 3.74 -11.44 9.84
#